data_c1fb42b0ce9cde9c06dd2817c020259d
#
_entry.id   c1fb42b0ce9cde9c06dd2817c020259d
#
_cell.length_a   1.000
_cell.length_b   1.000
_cell.length_c   1.000
_cell.angle_alpha   90.00
_cell.angle_beta   90.00
_cell.angle_gamma   90.00
#
_symmetry.space_group_name_H-M   'P 1'
#
loop_
_entity.id
_entity.type
_entity.pdbx_description
1 polymer ?
#
loop_
_entity_poly.entity_id
_entity_poly.type
_entity_poly.pdbx_seq_one_letter_code
_entity_poly.pdbx_strand_id
1 'polypeptide(L)'
;MYQTIIRDSGGEGLIRVVSVPCGPGRAVVNGSLLIVPPGTVAYAAVNGMLSPPYGPGRHELFTGVDPFFVRLRHLMTRGDAGVTVSVFFLSTEKHCFLQLGTGELPLRERRFQITLKAFAACGLAVSIDDPLRVLQRLVGSYSTGFSEE
;
A
#
# COMPACT_ATOMS: atom_id res chain seq x y z
N MET A 1 14.84 -5.98 -24.97
CA MET A 1 14.52 -4.98 -23.95
C MET A 1 13.38 -5.56 -23.08
N TYR A 2 13.64 -5.89 -21.87
CA TYR A 2 12.63 -6.52 -21.02
C TYR A 2 11.77 -5.42 -20.38
N GLN A 3 10.51 -5.32 -20.80
CA GLN A 3 9.52 -4.48 -20.14
C GLN A 3 9.09 -5.15 -18.84
N THR A 4 9.18 -4.43 -17.74
CA THR A 4 8.66 -4.93 -16.45
C THR A 4 7.17 -4.68 -16.41
N ILE A 5 6.41 -5.71 -16.06
CA ILE A 5 4.97 -5.59 -15.81
C ILE A 5 4.76 -5.54 -14.30
N ILE A 6 4.27 -4.42 -13.81
CA ILE A 6 3.88 -4.23 -12.42
C ILE A 6 2.38 -4.44 -12.33
N ARG A 7 1.97 -5.42 -11.56
CA ARG A 7 0.56 -5.74 -11.34
C ARG A 7 0.31 -6.05 -9.88
N ASP A 8 -0.91 -5.85 -9.46
CA ASP A 8 -1.38 -6.28 -8.16
C ASP A 8 -1.20 -7.80 -7.99
N SER A 9 -0.56 -8.20 -6.90
CA SER A 9 -0.35 -9.61 -6.56
C SER A 9 -1.64 -10.36 -6.20
N GLY A 10 -2.74 -9.62 -6.05
CA GLY A 10 -4.00 -10.13 -5.53
C GLY A 10 -3.95 -10.33 -4.01
N GLY A 11 -5.09 -10.41 -3.39
CA GLY A 11 -5.22 -10.61 -1.94
C GLY A 11 -6.47 -9.96 -1.38
N GLU A 12 -6.76 -10.27 -0.12
CA GLU A 12 -7.96 -9.78 0.57
C GLU A 12 -7.76 -8.40 1.22
N GLY A 13 -6.53 -7.92 1.30
CA GLY A 13 -6.21 -6.64 1.94
C GLY A 13 -6.73 -5.42 1.15
N LEU A 14 -7.05 -4.34 1.87
CA LEU A 14 -7.43 -3.06 1.28
C LEU A 14 -6.24 -2.34 0.64
N ILE A 15 -5.03 -2.57 1.14
CA ILE A 15 -3.79 -1.96 0.69
C ILE A 15 -2.81 -3.08 0.38
N ARG A 16 -2.25 -3.05 -0.83
CA ARG A 16 -1.23 -3.99 -1.29
C ARG A 16 -0.05 -3.21 -1.81
N VAL A 17 1.15 -3.69 -1.59
CA VAL A 17 2.39 -3.02 -1.98
C VAL A 17 3.22 -3.95 -2.85
N VAL A 18 3.69 -3.44 -3.96
CA VAL A 18 4.65 -4.12 -4.83
C VAL A 18 5.90 -3.27 -4.92
N SER A 19 7.02 -3.79 -4.45
CA SER A 19 8.30 -3.08 -4.49
C SER A 19 9.14 -3.58 -5.65
N VAL A 20 9.59 -2.66 -6.49
CA VAL A 20 10.39 -2.96 -7.67
C VAL A 20 11.73 -2.24 -7.54
N PRO A 21 12.84 -2.99 -7.47
CA PRO A 21 14.16 -2.38 -7.43
C PRO A 21 14.51 -1.74 -8.78
N CYS A 22 15.01 -0.51 -8.73
CA CYS A 22 15.45 0.26 -9.87
C CYS A 22 16.96 0.46 -9.80
N GLY A 23 17.68 0.19 -10.88
CA GLY A 23 19.13 0.42 -10.94
C GLY A 23 19.72 -0.01 -12.26
N PRO A 24 21.03 0.21 -12.47
CA PRO A 24 21.72 -0.23 -13.68
C PRO A 24 21.60 -1.76 -13.83
N GLY A 25 20.92 -2.21 -14.88
CA GLY A 25 20.68 -3.62 -15.16
C GLY A 25 19.47 -4.24 -14.47
N ARG A 26 18.66 -3.49 -13.72
CA ARG A 26 17.43 -3.93 -13.09
C ARG A 26 16.26 -3.00 -13.41
N ALA A 27 15.34 -3.51 -13.83
CA ALA A 27 13.96 -3.80 -14.17
C ALA A 27 12.92 -2.69 -14.24
N VAL A 28 13.12 -1.41 -13.95
CA VAL A 28 12.15 -0.38 -14.35
C VAL A 28 12.75 0.46 -15.46
N VAL A 29 12.45 0.08 -16.68
CA VAL A 29 12.92 0.72 -17.91
C VAL A 29 11.77 1.51 -18.53
N ASN A 30 12.08 2.49 -19.37
CA ASN A 30 11.09 3.15 -20.22
C ASN A 30 10.16 2.13 -20.89
N GLY A 31 8.85 2.33 -20.76
CA GLY A 31 7.86 1.44 -21.32
C GLY A 31 7.43 0.30 -20.38
N SER A 32 7.85 0.30 -19.10
CA SER A 32 7.26 -0.60 -18.11
C SER A 32 5.77 -0.34 -17.96
N LEU A 33 5.03 -1.41 -17.75
CA LEU A 33 3.58 -1.36 -17.69
C LEU A 33 3.09 -1.53 -16.26
N LEU A 34 2.20 -0.64 -15.85
CA LEU A 34 1.43 -0.76 -14.63
C LEU A 34 0.01 -1.21 -14.98
N ILE A 35 -0.43 -2.30 -14.40
CA ILE A 35 -1.79 -2.83 -14.58
C ILE A 35 -2.54 -2.65 -13.26
N VAL A 36 -3.56 -1.81 -13.28
CA VAL A 36 -4.40 -1.51 -12.13
C VAL A 36 -5.75 -2.21 -12.31
N PRO A 37 -6.17 -3.08 -11.36
CA PRO A 37 -7.46 -3.76 -11.43
C PRO A 37 -8.63 -2.80 -11.28
N PRO A 38 -9.83 -3.19 -11.72
CA PRO A 38 -11.07 -2.46 -11.43
C PRO A 38 -11.27 -2.26 -9.92
N GLY A 39 -11.87 -1.14 -9.52
CA GLY A 39 -12.12 -0.80 -8.12
C GLY A 39 -10.86 -0.57 -7.28
N THR A 40 -9.74 -0.30 -7.94
CA THR A 40 -8.45 -0.06 -7.32
C THR A 40 -7.82 1.21 -7.87
N VAL A 41 -7.12 1.94 -7.02
CA VAL A 41 -6.28 3.07 -7.41
C VAL A 41 -4.84 2.75 -7.02
N ALA A 42 -3.89 3.02 -7.91
CA ALA A 42 -2.48 2.79 -7.65
C ALA A 42 -1.71 4.11 -7.54
N TYR A 43 -0.69 4.11 -6.67
CA TYR A 43 0.26 5.19 -6.51
C TYR A 43 1.67 4.61 -6.48
N ALA A 44 2.59 5.24 -7.19
CA ALA A 44 4.00 4.92 -7.07
C ALA A 44 4.67 5.85 -6.05
N ALA A 45 5.54 5.31 -5.23
CA ALA A 45 6.29 6.07 -4.23
C ALA A 45 7.79 5.80 -4.36
N VAL A 46 8.59 6.85 -4.27
CA VAL A 46 10.05 6.79 -4.24
C VAL A 46 10.56 7.85 -3.29
N ASN A 47 11.38 7.46 -2.31
CA ASN A 47 12.00 8.37 -1.36
C ASN A 47 11.01 9.39 -0.76
N GLY A 48 9.82 8.95 -0.39
CA GLY A 48 8.77 9.79 0.18
C GLY A 48 7.98 10.65 -0.82
N MET A 49 8.31 10.59 -2.11
CA MET A 49 7.53 11.25 -3.17
C MET A 49 6.46 10.29 -3.67
N LEU A 50 5.24 10.81 -3.85
CA LEU A 50 4.13 10.08 -4.44
C LEU A 50 3.88 10.55 -5.88
N SER A 51 3.57 9.60 -6.75
CA SER A 51 3.07 9.89 -8.10
C SER A 51 1.61 10.39 -8.07
N PRO A 52 1.11 10.96 -9.17
CA PRO A 52 -0.32 11.10 -9.39
C PRO A 52 -1.04 9.73 -9.30
N PRO A 53 -2.36 9.72 -9.04
CA PRO A 53 -3.14 8.50 -8.99
C PRO A 53 -3.25 7.84 -10.37
N TYR A 54 -3.10 6.51 -10.40
CA TYR A 54 -3.41 5.70 -11.57
C TYR A 54 -4.73 4.97 -11.33
N GLY A 55 -5.74 5.31 -12.14
CA GLY A 55 -7.04 4.63 -12.13
C GLY A 55 -6.96 3.22 -12.74
N PRO A 56 -8.09 2.48 -12.74
CA PRO A 56 -8.15 1.16 -13.35
C PRO A 56 -7.72 1.17 -14.81
N GLY A 57 -6.97 0.17 -15.22
CA GLY A 57 -6.50 0.02 -16.58
C GLY A 57 -5.01 -0.23 -16.71
N ARG A 58 -4.52 -0.03 -17.92
CA ARG A 58 -3.11 -0.22 -18.29
C ARG A 58 -2.45 1.13 -18.48
N HIS A 59 -1.38 1.36 -17.75
CA HIS A 59 -0.60 2.59 -17.79
C HIS A 59 0.84 2.29 -18.15
N GLU A 60 1.39 3.05 -19.08
CA GLU A 60 2.79 2.99 -19.44
C GLU A 60 3.57 3.96 -18.55
N LEU A 61 4.56 3.44 -17.84
CA LEU A 61 5.39 4.22 -16.95
C LEU A 61 6.62 4.75 -17.70
N PHE A 62 7.17 5.88 -17.24
CA PHE A 62 8.39 6.49 -17.79
C PHE A 62 8.26 7.10 -19.20
N THR A 63 7.07 7.47 -19.63
CA THR A 63 6.85 8.11 -20.93
C THR A 63 7.38 9.55 -21.05
N GLY A 64 8.13 10.02 -20.08
CA GLY A 64 8.90 11.28 -20.18
C GLY A 64 8.14 12.57 -19.87
N VAL A 65 6.84 12.50 -19.63
CA VAL A 65 6.00 13.69 -19.40
C VAL A 65 5.68 13.90 -17.91
N ASP A 66 5.68 12.82 -17.13
CA ASP A 66 5.36 12.88 -15.71
C ASP A 66 6.55 13.40 -14.88
N PRO A 67 6.42 14.52 -14.14
CA PRO A 67 7.48 15.09 -13.31
C PRO A 67 8.04 14.10 -12.28
N PHE A 68 7.22 13.18 -11.78
CA PHE A 68 7.63 12.15 -10.84
C PHE A 68 8.70 11.22 -11.47
N PHE A 69 8.45 10.73 -12.67
CA PHE A 69 9.39 9.85 -13.36
C PHE A 69 10.63 10.58 -13.90
N VAL A 70 10.51 11.85 -14.24
CA VAL A 70 11.66 12.69 -14.58
C VAL A 70 12.61 12.80 -13.37
N ARG A 71 12.11 13.07 -12.19
CA ARG A 71 12.90 13.10 -10.96
C ARG A 71 13.49 11.75 -10.61
N LEU A 72 12.72 10.67 -10.76
CA LEU A 72 13.20 9.32 -10.53
C LEU A 72 14.37 8.98 -11.48
N ARG A 73 14.27 9.36 -12.73
CA ARG A 73 15.37 9.17 -13.71
C ARG A 73 16.64 9.90 -13.28
N HIS A 74 16.52 11.14 -12.79
CA HIS A 74 17.66 11.88 -12.26
C HIS A 74 18.30 11.23 -11.03
N LEU A 75 17.51 10.63 -10.15
CA LEU A 75 18.04 9.86 -9.01
C LEU A 75 18.80 8.62 -9.47
N MET A 76 18.28 7.91 -10.47
CA MET A 76 18.93 6.72 -11.04
C MET A 76 20.24 7.04 -11.79
N THR A 77 20.34 8.20 -12.44
CA THR A 77 21.55 8.61 -13.17
C THR A 77 22.68 9.11 -12.27
N ARG A 78 22.37 9.52 -11.05
CA ARG A 78 23.38 9.94 -10.07
C ARG A 78 24.17 8.80 -9.43
N GLY A 79 23.87 7.57 -9.79
CA GLY A 79 24.62 6.39 -9.32
C GLY A 79 24.28 5.96 -7.90
N ASP A 80 23.21 6.47 -7.31
CA ASP A 80 22.69 5.95 -6.05
C ASP A 80 22.28 4.49 -6.24
N ALA A 81 23.08 3.61 -5.68
CA ALA A 81 22.84 2.17 -5.74
C ALA A 81 21.52 1.87 -5.00
N GLY A 82 20.53 1.35 -5.74
CA GLY A 82 19.39 0.70 -5.13
C GLY A 82 18.20 1.61 -4.82
N VAL A 83 17.74 2.42 -5.79
CA VAL A 83 16.43 3.06 -5.67
C VAL A 83 15.34 2.01 -5.83
N THR A 84 14.44 1.91 -4.85
CA THR A 84 13.26 1.03 -4.91
C THR A 84 12.02 1.87 -5.16
N VAL A 85 11.22 1.50 -6.16
CA VAL A 85 9.90 2.05 -6.39
C VAL A 85 8.89 1.14 -5.72
N SER A 86 8.11 1.68 -4.81
CA SER A 86 6.99 0.98 -4.18
C SER A 86 5.69 1.42 -4.84
N VAL A 87 4.94 0.46 -5.37
CA VAL A 87 3.62 0.72 -5.95
C VAL A 87 2.55 0.24 -4.97
N PHE A 88 1.74 1.17 -4.51
CA PHE A 88 0.63 0.93 -3.60
C PHE A 88 -0.66 0.77 -4.39
N PHE A 89 -1.34 -0.35 -4.22
CA PHE A 89 -2.66 -0.60 -4.76
C PHE A 89 -3.68 -0.51 -3.63
N LEU A 90 -4.59 0.45 -3.72
CA LEU A 90 -5.63 0.68 -2.74
C LEU A 90 -6.98 0.33 -3.33
N SER A 91 -7.68 -0.57 -2.67
CA SER A 91 -9.03 -0.97 -3.08
C SER A 91 -10.04 0.05 -2.54
N THR A 92 -10.81 0.66 -3.44
CA THR A 92 -11.84 1.65 -3.10
C THR A 92 -13.25 1.05 -3.02
N GLU A 93 -13.43 -0.15 -3.58
CA GLU A 93 -14.74 -0.82 -3.63
C GLU A 93 -14.86 -1.98 -2.64
N LYS A 94 -13.74 -2.49 -2.13
CA LYS A 94 -13.74 -3.59 -1.17
C LYS A 94 -13.93 -3.09 0.25
N HIS A 95 -14.57 -3.94 1.06
CA HIS A 95 -14.64 -3.78 2.50
C HIS A 95 -13.82 -4.87 3.17
N CYS A 96 -13.03 -4.49 4.16
CA CYS A 96 -12.34 -5.43 5.03
C CYS A 96 -13.13 -5.59 6.32
N PHE A 97 -13.40 -6.82 6.73
CA PHE A 97 -14.10 -7.11 7.97
C PHE A 97 -13.07 -7.45 9.05
N LEU A 98 -13.04 -6.63 10.08
CA LEU A 98 -12.21 -6.84 11.27
C LEU A 98 -13.09 -7.37 12.40
N GLN A 99 -12.68 -8.47 13.01
CA GLN A 99 -13.29 -8.97 14.24
C GLN A 99 -12.39 -8.61 15.40
N LEU A 100 -12.95 -7.86 16.34
CA LEU A 100 -12.31 -7.50 17.60
C LEU A 100 -13.04 -8.20 18.71
N GLY A 101 -12.31 -8.85 19.59
CA GLY A 101 -12.88 -9.52 20.73
C GLY A 101 -12.08 -9.24 22.00
N THR A 102 -12.77 -9.18 23.11
CA THR A 102 -12.14 -9.25 24.44
C THR A 102 -11.97 -10.73 24.79
N GLY A 103 -10.93 -11.08 25.51
CA GLY A 103 -10.89 -12.35 26.22
C GLY A 103 -11.99 -12.43 27.28
N GLU A 104 -12.02 -13.51 28.05
CA GLU A 104 -12.92 -13.63 29.20
C GLU A 104 -12.63 -12.52 30.22
N LEU A 105 -13.65 -11.72 30.50
CA LEU A 105 -13.62 -10.67 31.53
C LEU A 105 -14.37 -11.17 32.76
N PRO A 106 -13.73 -11.35 33.91
CA PRO A 106 -14.43 -11.71 35.14
C PRO A 106 -15.20 -10.50 35.66
N LEU A 107 -16.52 -10.60 35.68
CA LEU A 107 -17.41 -9.61 36.27
C LEU A 107 -17.94 -10.14 37.62
N ARG A 108 -17.62 -9.42 38.70
CA ARG A 108 -18.12 -9.75 40.01
C ARG A 108 -19.47 -9.06 40.27
N GLU A 109 -20.52 -9.86 40.36
CA GLU A 109 -21.82 -9.39 40.73
C GLU A 109 -21.87 -9.22 42.27
N ARG A 110 -22.23 -8.01 42.74
CA ARG A 110 -22.11 -7.66 44.17
C ARG A 110 -23.22 -8.20 45.04
N ARG A 111 -24.40 -8.38 44.48
CA ARG A 111 -25.58 -8.78 45.23
C ARG A 111 -25.53 -10.26 45.66
N PHE A 112 -25.10 -11.11 44.71
CA PHE A 112 -25.05 -12.55 44.95
C PHE A 112 -23.64 -13.08 45.15
N GLN A 113 -22.62 -12.21 45.11
CA GLN A 113 -21.19 -12.55 45.29
C GLN A 113 -20.70 -13.62 44.30
N ILE A 114 -21.29 -13.67 43.12
CA ILE A 114 -20.89 -14.61 42.07
C ILE A 114 -19.95 -13.91 41.05
N THR A 115 -19.06 -14.68 40.48
CA THR A 115 -18.20 -14.22 39.36
C THR A 115 -18.77 -14.75 38.07
N LEU A 116 -19.14 -13.85 37.18
CA LEU A 116 -19.60 -14.16 35.82
C LEU A 116 -18.45 -13.97 34.86
N LYS A 117 -18.36 -14.85 33.86
CA LYS A 117 -17.46 -14.66 32.74
C LYS A 117 -18.23 -13.97 31.62
N ALA A 118 -17.77 -12.80 31.23
CA ALA A 118 -18.33 -12.05 30.14
C ALA A 118 -17.29 -11.93 29.03
N PHE A 119 -17.73 -11.88 27.79
CA PHE A 119 -16.90 -11.55 26.65
C PHE A 119 -17.69 -10.64 25.71
N ALA A 120 -16.98 -9.76 25.06
CA ALA A 120 -17.55 -8.89 24.04
C ALA A 120 -16.84 -9.14 22.72
N ALA A 121 -17.61 -9.19 21.65
CA ALA A 121 -17.08 -9.25 20.30
C ALA A 121 -17.75 -8.18 19.45
N CYS A 122 -16.99 -7.56 18.57
CA CYS A 122 -17.50 -6.55 17.65
C CYS A 122 -16.91 -6.81 16.25
N GLY A 123 -17.74 -6.65 15.24
CA GLY A 123 -17.33 -6.70 13.85
C GLY A 123 -17.32 -5.29 13.28
N LEU A 124 -16.24 -4.93 12.59
CA LEU A 124 -16.08 -3.66 11.89
C LEU A 124 -15.92 -3.91 10.40
N ALA A 125 -16.69 -3.22 9.57
CA ALA A 125 -16.46 -3.14 8.14
C ALA A 125 -15.70 -1.85 7.85
N VAL A 126 -14.53 -1.97 7.25
CA VAL A 126 -13.65 -0.85 6.94
C VAL A 126 -13.47 -0.75 5.43
N SER A 127 -13.59 0.44 4.87
CA SER A 127 -13.33 0.75 3.47
C SER A 127 -12.45 1.99 3.34
N ILE A 128 -11.80 2.13 2.19
CA ILE A 128 -10.99 3.31 1.87
C ILE A 128 -11.85 4.28 1.08
N ASP A 129 -12.15 5.44 1.65
CA ASP A 129 -12.87 6.53 1.01
C ASP A 129 -11.92 7.49 0.29
N ASP A 130 -10.82 7.87 0.94
CA ASP A 130 -9.79 8.76 0.39
C ASP A 130 -8.43 8.05 0.36
N PRO A 131 -8.06 7.42 -0.77
CA PRO A 131 -6.80 6.70 -0.91
C PRO A 131 -5.56 7.58 -0.69
N LEU A 132 -5.58 8.83 -1.17
CA LEU A 132 -4.44 9.73 -1.05
C LEU A 132 -4.16 10.08 0.42
N ARG A 133 -5.20 10.39 1.17
CA ARG A 133 -5.09 10.71 2.60
C ARG A 133 -4.56 9.54 3.42
N VAL A 134 -5.02 8.32 3.09
CA VAL A 134 -4.52 7.09 3.72
C VAL A 134 -3.03 6.94 3.45
N LEU A 135 -2.61 7.07 2.19
CA LEU A 135 -1.19 6.96 1.82
C LEU A 135 -0.32 8.04 2.45
N GLN A 136 -0.75 9.29 2.47
CA GLN A 136 0.01 10.38 3.08
C GLN A 136 0.28 10.10 4.57
N ARG A 137 -0.68 9.53 5.28
CA ARG A 137 -0.50 9.14 6.68
C ARG A 137 0.42 7.93 6.83
N LEU A 138 0.29 6.93 5.96
CA LEU A 138 1.12 5.73 6.01
C LEU A 138 2.56 6.03 5.57
N VAL A 139 2.74 6.65 4.41
CA VAL A 139 4.07 6.93 3.84
C VAL A 139 4.81 7.97 4.71
N GLY A 140 4.12 8.95 5.26
CA GLY A 140 4.71 9.89 6.21
C GLY A 140 5.20 9.24 7.51
N SER A 141 4.56 8.16 7.95
CA SER A 141 4.97 7.38 9.12
C SER A 141 6.09 6.37 8.80
N TYR A 142 6.22 5.95 7.55
CA TYR A 142 7.16 4.93 7.09
C TYR A 142 8.43 5.49 6.44
N SER A 143 8.63 6.79 6.44
CA SER A 143 9.89 7.40 5.97
C SER A 143 11.11 7.08 6.84
N THR A 144 10.92 6.38 7.94
CA THR A 144 11.98 5.94 8.87
C THR A 144 11.90 4.44 9.13
N GLY A 145 12.20 3.63 8.12
CA GLY A 145 12.64 2.26 8.36
C GLY A 145 11.57 1.17 8.26
N PHE A 146 11.46 0.57 7.08
CA PHE A 146 11.30 -0.87 7.00
C PHE A 146 12.71 -1.48 6.96
N SER A 147 13.22 -1.87 8.12
CA SER A 147 14.20 -2.94 8.20
C SER A 147 13.38 -4.22 8.33
N GLU A 148 13.55 -5.12 7.38
CA GLU A 148 13.13 -6.50 7.48
C GLU A 148 13.78 -7.13 8.72
N GLU A 149 13.01 -7.61 9.66
CA GLU A 149 13.33 -8.76 10.50
C GLU A 149 12.44 -9.93 10.10
#